data_c070b9c1ad7092897470a2800a6cc5e2
#
_entry.id   c070b9c1ad7092897470a2800a6cc5e2
#
_cell.length_a   1.000
_cell.length_b   1.000
_cell.length_c   1.000
_cell.angle_alpha   90.00
_cell.angle_beta   90.00
_cell.angle_gamma   90.00
#
_symmetry.space_group_name_H-M   'P 1'
#
loop_
_entity.id
_entity.type
_entity.pdbx_description
1 polymer ?
#
loop_
_entity_poly.entity_id
_entity_poly.type
_entity_poly.pdbx_seq_one_letter_code
_entity_poly.pdbx_strand_id
1 'polypeptide(L)'
;MKRQIRLKEWEPGTKRVMAPPASLIELSDGSLPPDSVKVTISDDGFVYDPNRPDVFGQRIIVMGDSVVECSYVPEGKRFTDIAEQELRARGISARVENGGRSGATILQLTLALQAKILPMRPNKIVLMNGIIDADAIQFASGLWSKGDYINPIEEEKVGHPAPKKLPELDFTARTKFLRLFADTCRLFEIDLVIATTPLRDNDEYMERYLAKNGQRNIRVEAVNQNTREFCSNNGVKLIDLDKLVNRDPRYFYDYFHFNPAGAEYAGRLLAKGLLA
;
A
#
# COMPACT_ATOMS: atom_id res chain seq x y z
N MET A 1 25.49 16.72 -12.83
CA MET A 1 24.56 16.03 -11.94
C MET A 1 23.68 15.10 -12.78
N LYS A 2 23.72 13.80 -12.54
CA LYS A 2 22.88 12.83 -13.24
C LYS A 2 21.58 12.66 -12.46
N ARG A 3 20.43 12.86 -13.11
CA ARG A 3 19.10 12.63 -12.52
C ARG A 3 18.50 11.39 -13.13
N GLN A 4 17.84 10.56 -12.31
CA GLN A 4 17.13 9.35 -12.75
C GLN A 4 15.76 9.35 -12.11
N ILE A 5 14.74 8.91 -12.88
CA ILE A 5 13.43 8.55 -12.33
C ILE A 5 13.52 7.07 -11.97
N ARG A 6 13.30 6.76 -10.70
CA ARG A 6 13.29 5.39 -10.21
C ARG A 6 11.85 4.95 -9.96
N LEU A 7 11.49 3.83 -10.57
CA LEU A 7 10.25 3.17 -10.22
C LEU A 7 10.34 2.64 -8.79
N LYS A 8 9.29 2.86 -8.01
CA LYS A 8 9.17 2.31 -6.66
C LYS A 8 8.69 0.86 -6.77
N GLU A 9 9.64 -0.04 -6.96
CA GLU A 9 9.41 -1.47 -7.09
C GLU A 9 10.50 -2.29 -6.41
N TRP A 10 10.27 -3.58 -6.26
CA TRP A 10 11.29 -4.54 -5.88
C TRP A 10 12.14 -4.93 -7.08
N GLU A 11 13.41 -5.25 -6.83
CA GLU A 11 14.32 -5.80 -7.82
C GLU A 11 13.80 -7.17 -8.29
N PRO A 12 13.45 -7.32 -9.59
CA PRO A 12 12.88 -8.55 -10.14
C PRO A 12 13.76 -9.79 -9.90
N GLY A 13 13.11 -10.95 -9.68
CA GLY A 13 13.79 -12.24 -9.55
C GLY A 13 14.59 -12.44 -8.26
N THR A 14 14.48 -11.52 -7.28
CA THR A 14 15.29 -11.61 -6.06
C THR A 14 14.60 -12.38 -4.94
N LYS A 15 15.42 -12.93 -4.05
CA LYS A 15 14.98 -13.54 -2.78
C LYS A 15 15.67 -12.86 -1.64
N ARG A 16 14.93 -12.48 -0.62
CA ARG A 16 15.46 -11.81 0.56
C ARG A 16 14.99 -12.50 1.83
N VAL A 17 15.77 -12.33 2.88
CA VAL A 17 15.38 -12.68 4.25
C VAL A 17 15.32 -11.35 5.01
N MET A 18 14.16 -11.01 5.53
CA MET A 18 13.90 -9.74 6.19
C MET A 18 13.54 -9.97 7.65
N ALA A 19 14.32 -9.39 8.54
CA ALA A 19 13.99 -9.32 9.96
C ALA A 19 13.48 -7.92 10.29
N PRO A 20 12.47 -7.77 11.17
CA PRO A 20 12.09 -6.46 11.66
C PRO A 20 13.30 -5.80 12.37
N PRO A 21 13.61 -4.53 12.07
CA PRO A 21 14.64 -3.83 12.81
C PRO A 21 14.23 -3.64 14.28
N ALA A 22 15.22 -3.59 15.19
CA ALA A 22 14.96 -3.43 16.64
C ALA A 22 14.04 -2.25 16.95
N SER A 23 14.22 -1.13 16.25
CA SER A 23 13.38 0.05 16.40
C SER A 23 11.90 -0.18 16.06
N LEU A 24 11.62 -1.07 15.09
CA LEU A 24 10.23 -1.43 14.75
C LEU A 24 9.64 -2.40 15.79
N ILE A 25 10.44 -3.34 16.29
CA ILE A 25 10.02 -4.24 17.38
C ILE A 25 9.65 -3.42 18.63
N GLU A 26 10.47 -2.44 19.01
CA GLU A 26 10.20 -1.54 20.12
C GLU A 26 8.94 -0.66 19.93
N LEU A 27 8.64 -0.33 18.66
CA LEU A 27 7.44 0.44 18.30
C LEU A 27 6.20 -0.43 18.11
N SER A 28 6.34 -1.74 18.06
CA SER A 28 5.21 -2.66 17.92
C SER A 28 4.51 -2.92 19.26
N ASP A 29 3.32 -3.51 19.17
CA ASP A 29 2.57 -3.94 20.35
C ASP A 29 2.99 -5.31 20.91
N GLY A 30 4.06 -5.89 20.36
CA GLY A 30 4.56 -7.22 20.70
C GLY A 30 4.01 -8.35 19.81
N SER A 31 3.05 -8.07 18.94
CA SER A 31 2.50 -9.09 17.99
C SER A 31 3.32 -9.21 16.71
N LEU A 32 4.33 -8.37 16.50
CA LEU A 32 5.27 -8.49 15.40
C LEU A 32 6.28 -9.59 15.71
N PRO A 33 6.31 -10.70 14.93
CA PRO A 33 7.29 -11.75 15.15
C PRO A 33 8.72 -11.20 14.99
N PRO A 34 9.64 -11.51 15.94
CA PRO A 34 11.03 -11.08 15.83
C PRO A 34 11.81 -11.87 14.77
N ASP A 35 11.25 -12.99 14.33
CA ASP A 35 11.88 -13.88 13.38
C ASP A 35 11.94 -13.28 11.98
N SER A 36 12.97 -13.66 11.24
CA SER A 36 13.09 -13.28 9.85
C SER A 36 12.09 -14.02 8.97
N VAL A 37 11.52 -13.32 8.00
CA VAL A 37 10.63 -13.87 6.99
C VAL A 37 11.30 -13.87 5.62
N LYS A 38 10.95 -14.84 4.79
CA LYS A 38 11.35 -14.88 3.39
C LYS A 38 10.46 -13.94 2.59
N VAL A 39 11.06 -13.23 1.64
CA VAL A 39 10.38 -12.37 0.68
C VAL A 39 10.90 -12.72 -0.70
N THR A 40 10.12 -13.46 -1.46
CA THR A 40 10.42 -13.81 -2.84
C THR A 40 9.76 -12.81 -3.78
N ILE A 41 10.53 -12.34 -4.75
CA ILE A 41 10.12 -11.36 -5.76
C ILE A 41 10.08 -12.06 -7.11
N SER A 42 8.96 -11.95 -7.81
CA SER A 42 8.81 -12.49 -9.16
C SER A 42 9.67 -11.76 -10.18
N ASP A 43 9.81 -12.33 -11.37
CA ASP A 43 10.50 -11.71 -12.50
C ASP A 43 9.82 -10.39 -12.94
N ASP A 44 8.54 -10.23 -12.61
CA ASP A 44 7.77 -9.00 -12.81
C ASP A 44 7.94 -7.99 -11.65
N GLY A 45 8.75 -8.28 -10.62
CA GLY A 45 9.00 -7.39 -9.47
C GLY A 45 7.82 -7.29 -8.49
N PHE A 46 7.03 -8.36 -8.34
CA PHE A 46 5.97 -8.47 -7.33
C PHE A 46 6.38 -9.39 -6.19
N VAL A 47 5.94 -9.04 -4.99
CA VAL A 47 6.07 -9.95 -3.83
C VAL A 47 5.08 -11.10 -4.00
N TYR A 48 5.53 -12.35 -3.90
CA TYR A 48 4.66 -13.49 -4.10
C TYR A 48 5.06 -14.71 -3.25
N ASP A 49 4.15 -15.68 -3.12
CA ASP A 49 4.45 -17.00 -2.59
C ASP A 49 4.96 -17.92 -3.72
N PRO A 50 6.21 -18.41 -3.66
CA PRO A 50 6.75 -19.30 -4.70
C PRO A 50 6.05 -20.67 -4.74
N ASN A 51 5.31 -21.04 -3.71
CA ASN A 51 4.55 -22.30 -3.65
C ASN A 51 3.11 -22.17 -4.14
N ARG A 52 2.68 -20.96 -4.55
CA ARG A 52 1.33 -20.76 -5.08
C ARG A 52 1.15 -21.59 -6.35
N PRO A 53 -0.02 -22.20 -6.59
CA PRO A 53 -0.30 -22.90 -7.83
C PRO A 53 -0.26 -21.94 -9.03
N ASP A 54 0.16 -22.45 -10.18
CA ASP A 54 -0.03 -21.71 -11.43
C ASP A 54 -1.51 -21.61 -11.76
N VAL A 55 -1.98 -20.38 -11.91
CA VAL A 55 -3.37 -20.08 -12.22
C VAL A 55 -3.45 -19.31 -13.52
N PHE A 56 -4.15 -19.87 -14.50
CA PHE A 56 -4.52 -19.18 -15.73
C PHE A 56 -5.90 -18.55 -15.50
N GLY A 57 -5.98 -17.22 -15.52
CA GLY A 57 -7.24 -16.53 -15.26
C GLY A 57 -7.06 -15.03 -15.19
N GLN A 58 -7.94 -14.37 -14.45
CA GLN A 58 -7.85 -12.93 -14.27
C GLN A 58 -6.55 -12.54 -13.56
N ARG A 59 -5.88 -11.51 -14.07
CA ARG A 59 -4.73 -10.90 -13.40
C ARG A 59 -5.20 -9.66 -12.64
N ILE A 60 -5.10 -9.72 -11.32
CA ILE A 60 -5.44 -8.64 -10.39
C ILE A 60 -4.14 -8.15 -9.77
N ILE A 61 -3.84 -6.86 -9.88
CA ILE A 61 -2.64 -6.27 -9.29
C ILE A 61 -3.05 -5.34 -8.15
N VAL A 62 -2.55 -5.61 -6.94
CA VAL A 62 -2.76 -4.76 -5.76
C VAL A 62 -1.56 -3.84 -5.63
N MET A 63 -1.76 -2.55 -5.84
CA MET A 63 -0.73 -1.51 -5.80
C MET A 63 -0.87 -0.68 -4.52
N GLY A 64 0.23 -0.34 -3.87
CA GLY A 64 0.21 0.49 -2.67
C GLY A 64 1.56 0.65 -1.99
N ASP A 65 1.50 1.10 -0.75
CA ASP A 65 2.66 1.34 0.11
C ASP A 65 3.07 0.10 0.95
N SER A 66 3.66 0.31 2.12
CA SER A 66 4.12 -0.75 3.03
C SER A 66 3.00 -1.63 3.57
N VAL A 67 1.77 -1.12 3.64
CA VAL A 67 0.61 -1.92 4.08
C VAL A 67 0.29 -2.99 3.04
N VAL A 68 0.38 -2.65 1.75
CA VAL A 68 0.21 -3.63 0.67
C VAL A 68 1.40 -4.60 0.61
N GLU A 69 2.62 -4.09 0.77
CA GLU A 69 3.83 -4.89 0.74
C GLU A 69 3.82 -6.04 1.76
N CYS A 70 3.34 -5.76 2.96
CA CYS A 70 3.16 -6.76 4.01
C CYS A 70 4.45 -7.53 4.34
N SER A 71 5.59 -6.82 4.42
CA SER A 71 6.95 -7.40 4.42
C SER A 71 7.24 -8.39 5.53
N TYR A 72 6.61 -8.21 6.71
CA TYR A 72 6.86 -9.06 7.89
C TYR A 72 5.78 -10.14 8.10
N VAL A 73 4.90 -10.33 7.12
CA VAL A 73 3.98 -11.46 7.10
C VAL A 73 4.58 -12.57 6.22
N PRO A 74 4.60 -13.84 6.69
CA PRO A 74 5.17 -14.95 5.93
C PRO A 74 4.56 -15.13 4.53
N GLU A 75 5.36 -15.68 3.61
CA GLU A 75 4.90 -16.10 2.28
C GLU A 75 3.68 -17.01 2.38
N GLY A 76 2.72 -16.85 1.48
CA GLY A 76 1.44 -17.57 1.47
C GLY A 76 0.42 -17.07 2.49
N LYS A 77 0.78 -16.13 3.37
CA LYS A 77 -0.08 -15.58 4.43
C LYS A 77 -0.32 -14.07 4.31
N ARG A 78 0.28 -13.40 3.33
CA ARG A 78 0.00 -11.98 3.08
C ARG A 78 -1.45 -11.81 2.63
N PHE A 79 -2.05 -10.66 2.89
CA PHE A 79 -3.46 -10.47 2.56
C PHE A 79 -3.78 -10.63 1.07
N THR A 80 -2.82 -10.37 0.18
CA THR A 80 -2.94 -10.67 -1.26
C THR A 80 -2.95 -12.15 -1.57
N ASP A 81 -2.10 -12.94 -0.87
CA ASP A 81 -2.06 -14.41 -1.00
C ASP A 81 -3.37 -15.02 -0.51
N ILE A 82 -3.89 -14.53 0.63
CA ILE A 82 -5.18 -14.97 1.18
C ILE A 82 -6.33 -14.59 0.25
N ALA A 83 -6.32 -13.38 -0.33
CA ALA A 83 -7.35 -12.98 -1.29
C ALA A 83 -7.37 -13.89 -2.52
N GLU A 84 -6.20 -14.29 -3.04
CA GLU A 84 -6.10 -15.26 -4.13
C GLU A 84 -6.67 -16.63 -3.74
N GLN A 85 -6.30 -17.13 -2.55
CA GLN A 85 -6.80 -18.41 -2.01
C GLN A 85 -8.33 -18.40 -1.86
N GLU A 86 -8.90 -17.33 -1.33
CA GLU A 86 -10.35 -17.16 -1.14
C GLU A 86 -11.12 -17.09 -2.48
N LEU A 87 -10.58 -16.38 -3.48
CA LEU A 87 -11.17 -16.35 -4.82
C LEU A 87 -11.16 -17.75 -5.44
N ARG A 88 -10.04 -18.46 -5.33
CA ARG A 88 -9.90 -19.83 -5.84
C ARG A 88 -10.86 -20.81 -5.13
N ALA A 89 -11.01 -20.71 -3.81
CA ALA A 89 -11.96 -21.52 -3.05
C ALA A 89 -13.41 -21.33 -3.51
N ARG A 90 -13.72 -20.19 -4.14
CA ARG A 90 -15.02 -19.87 -4.74
C ARG A 90 -15.11 -20.21 -6.22
N GLY A 91 -14.14 -20.95 -6.77
CA GLY A 91 -14.11 -21.34 -8.17
C GLY A 91 -13.70 -20.25 -9.16
N ILE A 92 -13.16 -19.12 -8.67
CA ILE A 92 -12.69 -18.02 -9.51
C ILE A 92 -11.21 -18.19 -9.80
N SER A 93 -10.88 -18.37 -11.07
CA SER A 93 -9.50 -18.43 -11.52
C SER A 93 -8.94 -17.01 -11.62
N ALA A 94 -8.20 -16.59 -10.60
CA ALA A 94 -7.56 -15.29 -10.53
C ALA A 94 -6.18 -15.40 -9.91
N ARG A 95 -5.24 -14.60 -10.40
CA ARG A 95 -3.92 -14.37 -9.82
C ARG A 95 -3.93 -12.98 -9.18
N VAL A 96 -3.61 -12.89 -7.88
CA VAL A 96 -3.52 -11.63 -7.15
C VAL A 96 -2.06 -11.30 -6.88
N GLU A 97 -1.53 -10.33 -7.62
CA GLU A 97 -0.14 -9.89 -7.53
C GLU A 97 0.02 -8.80 -6.48
N ASN A 98 1.01 -8.95 -5.60
CA ASN A 98 1.35 -7.93 -4.61
C ASN A 98 2.37 -6.94 -5.18
N GLY A 99 1.90 -5.78 -5.63
CA GLY A 99 2.68 -4.65 -6.12
C GLY A 99 2.95 -3.58 -5.05
N GLY A 100 2.85 -3.94 -3.78
CA GLY A 100 3.16 -3.05 -2.66
C GLY A 100 4.64 -2.72 -2.58
N ARG A 101 4.94 -1.46 -2.24
CA ARG A 101 6.32 -1.02 -2.03
C ARG A 101 6.38 0.06 -0.95
N SER A 102 7.09 -0.26 0.13
CA SER A 102 7.30 0.67 1.25
C SER A 102 7.75 2.05 0.77
N GLY A 103 7.10 3.08 1.31
CA GLY A 103 7.40 4.46 0.97
C GLY A 103 6.83 4.95 -0.37
N ALA A 104 5.95 4.19 -1.04
CA ALA A 104 5.33 4.64 -2.29
C ALA A 104 4.23 5.68 -2.05
N THR A 105 4.26 6.75 -2.84
CA THR A 105 3.19 7.76 -2.95
C THR A 105 2.32 7.49 -4.16
N ILE A 106 1.15 8.12 -4.23
CA ILE A 106 0.29 8.05 -5.42
C ILE A 106 1.01 8.52 -6.69
N LEU A 107 1.92 9.49 -6.62
CA LEU A 107 2.75 9.92 -7.74
C LEU A 107 3.62 8.76 -8.25
N GLN A 108 4.33 8.06 -7.36
CA GLN A 108 5.19 6.93 -7.72
C GLN A 108 4.38 5.73 -8.23
N LEU A 109 3.22 5.47 -7.63
CA LEU A 109 2.31 4.42 -8.12
C LEU A 109 1.74 4.75 -9.50
N THR A 110 1.48 6.03 -9.80
CA THR A 110 1.06 6.45 -11.15
C THR A 110 2.18 6.25 -12.18
N LEU A 111 3.42 6.54 -11.82
CA LEU A 111 4.58 6.25 -12.68
C LEU A 111 4.73 4.74 -12.91
N ALA A 112 4.58 3.93 -11.86
CA ALA A 112 4.63 2.48 -11.97
C ALA A 112 3.46 1.92 -12.82
N LEU A 113 2.25 2.48 -12.68
CA LEU A 113 1.11 2.13 -13.52
C LEU A 113 1.49 2.28 -15.00
N GLN A 114 1.97 3.46 -15.39
CA GLN A 114 2.25 3.78 -16.79
C GLN A 114 3.44 3.01 -17.37
N ALA A 115 4.53 2.89 -16.61
CA ALA A 115 5.78 2.32 -17.12
C ALA A 115 5.85 0.80 -17.03
N LYS A 116 5.20 0.21 -16.01
CA LYS A 116 5.32 -1.22 -15.69
C LYS A 116 4.00 -1.98 -15.85
N ILE A 117 2.92 -1.46 -15.27
CA ILE A 117 1.69 -2.24 -15.11
C ILE A 117 0.86 -2.30 -16.40
N LEU A 118 0.72 -1.19 -17.14
CA LEU A 118 -0.05 -1.16 -18.38
C LEU A 118 0.42 -2.21 -19.41
N PRO A 119 1.73 -2.41 -19.68
CA PRO A 119 2.20 -3.44 -20.58
C PRO A 119 1.79 -4.88 -20.19
N MET A 120 1.54 -5.11 -18.90
CA MET A 120 1.13 -6.42 -18.36
C MET A 120 -0.36 -6.73 -18.61
N ARG A 121 -1.16 -5.74 -19.04
CA ARG A 121 -2.59 -5.85 -19.34
C ARG A 121 -3.39 -6.54 -18.23
N PRO A 122 -3.34 -6.06 -16.98
CA PRO A 122 -4.14 -6.65 -15.91
C PRO A 122 -5.63 -6.47 -16.18
N ASN A 123 -6.45 -7.40 -15.71
CA ASN A 123 -7.90 -7.27 -15.79
C ASN A 123 -8.40 -6.26 -14.74
N LYS A 124 -7.72 -6.22 -13.59
CA LYS A 124 -8.14 -5.38 -12.47
C LYS A 124 -6.94 -4.84 -11.70
N ILE A 125 -7.06 -3.61 -11.23
CA ILE A 125 -6.13 -3.01 -10.27
C ILE A 125 -6.87 -2.67 -8.98
N VAL A 126 -6.26 -3.02 -7.85
CA VAL A 126 -6.65 -2.51 -6.53
C VAL A 126 -5.60 -1.50 -6.09
N LEU A 127 -5.99 -0.26 -5.88
CA LEU A 127 -5.12 0.78 -5.35
C LEU A 127 -5.41 0.99 -3.86
N MET A 128 -4.44 0.71 -2.99
CA MET A 128 -4.53 1.01 -1.56
C MET A 128 -3.30 1.81 -1.14
N ASN A 129 -3.45 3.12 -0.98
CA ASN A 129 -2.35 4.02 -0.65
C ASN A 129 -2.82 5.16 0.25
N GLY A 130 -2.29 5.23 1.46
CA GLY A 130 -2.71 6.24 2.43
C GLY A 130 -1.59 6.78 3.30
N ILE A 131 -0.66 5.93 3.70
CA ILE A 131 0.31 6.27 4.75
C ILE A 131 1.32 7.32 4.28
N ILE A 132 1.93 7.10 3.13
CA ILE A 132 2.99 7.98 2.63
C ILE A 132 2.41 9.25 2.02
N ASP A 133 1.23 9.17 1.41
CA ASP A 133 0.52 10.37 0.97
C ASP A 133 0.18 11.27 2.18
N ALA A 134 -0.25 10.69 3.31
CA ALA A 134 -0.51 11.44 4.54
C ALA A 134 0.73 12.15 5.09
N ASP A 135 1.91 11.57 4.90
CA ASP A 135 3.16 12.23 5.25
C ASP A 135 3.52 13.36 4.26
N ALA A 136 3.21 13.20 2.99
CA ALA A 136 3.54 14.17 1.95
C ALA A 136 2.66 15.42 2.00
N ILE A 137 1.35 15.27 2.12
CA ILE A 137 0.35 16.36 2.00
C ILE A 137 0.41 17.41 3.12
N GLN A 138 1.17 17.15 4.19
CA GLN A 138 1.40 18.13 5.26
C GLN A 138 2.48 19.18 4.91
N PHE A 139 3.18 19.02 3.80
CA PHE A 139 4.27 19.91 3.39
C PHE A 139 3.93 20.70 2.13
N ALA A 140 4.47 21.91 2.03
CA ALA A 140 4.29 22.78 0.86
C ALA A 140 4.80 22.14 -0.46
N SER A 141 5.80 21.27 -0.39
CA SER A 141 6.30 20.49 -1.52
C SER A 141 5.43 19.28 -1.87
N GLY A 142 4.53 18.87 -0.97
CA GLY A 142 3.60 17.76 -1.20
C GLY A 142 4.27 16.47 -1.68
N LEU A 143 3.72 15.88 -2.73
CA LEU A 143 4.24 14.66 -3.35
C LEU A 143 5.60 14.82 -4.04
N TRP A 144 6.08 16.05 -4.22
CA TRP A 144 7.42 16.38 -4.75
C TRP A 144 8.42 16.71 -3.64
N SER A 145 8.10 16.38 -2.41
CA SER A 145 9.00 16.56 -1.28
C SER A 145 10.30 15.77 -1.50
N LYS A 146 11.44 16.43 -1.28
CA LYS A 146 12.77 15.84 -1.44
C LYS A 146 13.21 14.94 -0.26
N GLY A 147 12.27 14.44 0.50
CA GLY A 147 12.54 13.39 1.51
C GLY A 147 13.02 12.09 0.87
N ASP A 148 13.89 11.36 1.56
CA ASP A 148 14.63 10.19 1.03
C ASP A 148 13.77 9.10 0.35
N TYR A 149 12.47 9.01 0.67
CA TYR A 149 11.57 8.00 0.12
C TYR A 149 10.37 8.56 -0.67
N ILE A 150 10.04 9.86 -0.55
CA ILE A 150 8.90 10.49 -1.24
C ILE A 150 9.28 10.90 -2.65
N ASN A 151 10.52 11.39 -2.86
CA ASN A 151 10.95 11.89 -4.16
C ASN A 151 11.14 10.75 -5.18
N PRO A 152 10.47 10.79 -6.34
CA PRO A 152 10.69 9.82 -7.40
C PRO A 152 12.01 10.06 -8.18
N ILE A 153 12.65 11.21 -7.99
CA ILE A 153 13.88 11.57 -8.70
C ILE A 153 15.07 11.27 -7.80
N GLU A 154 15.93 10.35 -8.22
CA GLU A 154 17.22 10.15 -7.60
C GLU A 154 18.21 11.19 -8.14
N GLU A 155 18.77 11.98 -7.25
CA GLU A 155 19.85 12.92 -7.53
C GLU A 155 20.92 12.77 -6.44
N GLU A 156 22.16 13.19 -6.75
CA GLU A 156 23.23 13.21 -5.75
C GLU A 156 22.76 13.99 -4.50
N LYS A 157 23.05 13.43 -3.33
CA LYS A 157 22.66 14.00 -2.03
C LYS A 157 23.24 15.39 -1.86
N VAL A 158 22.48 16.39 -2.26
CA VAL A 158 22.68 17.77 -1.86
C VAL A 158 21.81 17.98 -0.63
N GLY A 159 22.35 18.51 0.45
CA GLY A 159 21.56 18.78 1.66
C GLY A 159 20.38 19.67 1.30
N HIS A 160 19.18 19.10 1.33
CA HIS A 160 17.95 19.86 1.09
C HIS A 160 17.46 20.47 2.39
N PRO A 161 16.96 21.71 2.36
CA PRO A 161 16.36 22.31 3.54
C PRO A 161 15.14 21.48 3.97
N ALA A 162 14.89 21.44 5.28
CA ALA A 162 13.72 20.77 5.81
C ALA A 162 12.43 21.28 5.14
N PRO A 163 11.51 20.41 4.73
CA PRO A 163 10.31 20.83 4.02
C PRO A 163 9.43 21.70 4.94
N LYS A 164 8.88 22.80 4.39
CA LYS A 164 7.99 23.70 5.11
C LYS A 164 6.65 23.02 5.36
N LYS A 165 6.25 22.87 6.63
CA LYS A 165 4.91 22.38 6.99
C LYS A 165 3.85 23.42 6.63
N LEU A 166 2.70 22.92 6.19
CA LEU A 166 1.49 23.69 5.95
C LEU A 166 0.65 23.78 7.24
N PRO A 167 -0.14 24.84 7.41
CA PRO A 167 -1.11 24.96 8.52
C PRO A 167 -2.24 23.91 8.39
N GLU A 168 -2.60 23.56 7.15
CA GLU A 168 -3.64 22.59 6.81
C GLU A 168 -3.11 21.59 5.78
N LEU A 169 -3.76 20.42 5.69
CA LEU A 169 -3.41 19.37 4.72
C LEU A 169 -3.84 19.80 3.30
N ASP A 170 -2.93 19.68 2.33
CA ASP A 170 -3.24 19.95 0.93
C ASP A 170 -3.43 18.67 0.11
N PHE A 171 -4.68 18.37 -0.21
CA PHE A 171 -5.07 17.22 -1.02
C PHE A 171 -5.04 17.47 -2.53
N THR A 172 -4.76 18.69 -2.99
CA THR A 172 -4.89 19.09 -4.40
C THR A 172 -4.10 18.18 -5.34
N ALA A 173 -2.82 17.99 -5.07
CA ALA A 173 -1.97 17.14 -5.90
C ALA A 173 -2.42 15.67 -5.84
N ARG A 174 -2.70 15.17 -4.64
CA ARG A 174 -3.17 13.78 -4.45
C ARG A 174 -4.44 13.50 -5.25
N THR A 175 -5.44 14.36 -5.14
CA THR A 175 -6.71 14.19 -5.86
C THR A 175 -6.52 14.23 -7.39
N LYS A 176 -5.62 15.08 -7.90
CA LYS A 176 -5.27 15.11 -9.32
C LYS A 176 -4.59 13.82 -9.78
N PHE A 177 -3.69 13.24 -8.98
CA PHE A 177 -3.06 11.95 -9.30
C PHE A 177 -4.03 10.79 -9.20
N LEU A 178 -4.95 10.77 -8.24
CA LEU A 178 -6.04 9.78 -8.20
C LEU A 178 -6.90 9.86 -9.47
N ARG A 179 -7.20 11.06 -9.94
CA ARG A 179 -7.95 11.26 -11.19
C ARG A 179 -7.14 10.74 -12.38
N LEU A 180 -5.88 11.12 -12.50
CA LEU A 180 -5.01 10.64 -13.58
C LEU A 180 -4.89 9.11 -13.58
N PHE A 181 -4.76 8.51 -12.39
CA PHE A 181 -4.71 7.06 -12.23
C PHE A 181 -6.01 6.40 -12.72
N ALA A 182 -7.16 6.92 -12.28
CA ALA A 182 -8.48 6.38 -12.66
C ALA A 182 -8.76 6.56 -14.17
N ASP A 183 -8.45 7.73 -14.72
CA ASP A 183 -8.64 7.99 -16.15
C ASP A 183 -7.71 7.13 -17.01
N THR A 184 -6.48 6.87 -16.54
CA THR A 184 -5.55 5.93 -17.19
C THR A 184 -6.13 4.52 -17.20
N CYS A 185 -6.62 4.01 -16.06
CA CYS A 185 -7.25 2.69 -16.00
C CYS A 185 -8.45 2.59 -16.95
N ARG A 186 -9.31 3.62 -16.98
CA ARG A 186 -10.47 3.66 -17.88
C ARG A 186 -10.08 3.63 -19.35
N LEU A 187 -9.06 4.43 -19.73
CA LEU A 187 -8.56 4.49 -21.11
C LEU A 187 -8.01 3.14 -21.60
N PHE A 188 -7.43 2.36 -20.71
CA PHE A 188 -6.86 1.04 -21.01
C PHE A 188 -7.78 -0.13 -20.63
N GLU A 189 -9.06 0.15 -20.36
CA GLU A 189 -10.09 -0.85 -20.05
C GLU A 189 -9.74 -1.76 -18.87
N ILE A 190 -9.03 -1.20 -17.86
CA ILE A 190 -8.66 -1.87 -16.63
C ILE A 190 -9.70 -1.54 -15.56
N ASP A 191 -10.27 -2.57 -14.93
CA ASP A 191 -11.22 -2.39 -13.83
C ASP A 191 -10.47 -1.88 -12.58
N LEU A 192 -10.76 -0.64 -12.16
CA LEU A 192 -10.13 -0.02 -10.99
C LEU A 192 -11.02 -0.14 -9.76
N VAL A 193 -10.43 -0.66 -8.70
CA VAL A 193 -10.97 -0.64 -7.34
C VAL A 193 -10.02 0.15 -6.45
N ILE A 194 -10.52 1.05 -5.63
CA ILE A 194 -9.70 1.73 -4.62
C ILE A 194 -10.07 1.19 -3.24
N ALA A 195 -9.08 0.95 -2.40
CA ALA A 195 -9.27 0.52 -1.02
C ALA A 195 -8.75 1.59 -0.05
N THR A 196 -9.46 1.80 1.07
CA THR A 196 -8.95 2.61 2.17
C THR A 196 -7.87 1.85 2.95
N THR A 197 -6.93 2.59 3.54
CA THR A 197 -5.88 2.01 4.39
C THR A 197 -6.45 1.78 5.80
N PRO A 198 -6.51 0.54 6.29
CA PRO A 198 -6.97 0.27 7.64
C PRO A 198 -6.10 0.93 8.71
N LEU A 199 -6.73 1.39 9.76
CA LEU A 199 -6.09 1.96 10.93
C LEU A 199 -6.47 1.14 12.17
N ARG A 200 -5.55 1.10 13.13
CA ARG A 200 -5.82 0.60 14.48
C ARG A 200 -6.61 1.63 15.27
N ASP A 201 -7.54 1.18 16.09
CA ASP A 201 -8.26 2.05 17.01
C ASP A 201 -7.38 2.53 18.15
N ASN A 202 -7.81 3.60 18.84
CA ASN A 202 -7.08 4.12 19.99
C ASN A 202 -7.18 3.12 21.15
N ASP A 203 -6.02 2.71 21.63
CA ASP A 203 -5.83 1.90 22.83
C ASP A 203 -4.59 2.40 23.58
N GLU A 204 -4.24 1.76 24.68
CA GLU A 204 -3.08 2.12 25.49
C GLU A 204 -1.76 2.12 24.69
N TYR A 205 -1.64 1.21 23.73
CA TYR A 205 -0.50 1.18 22.80
C TYR A 205 -0.50 2.44 21.91
N MET A 206 -1.65 2.79 21.33
CA MET A 206 -1.79 3.94 20.45
C MET A 206 -1.49 5.25 21.19
N GLU A 207 -1.92 5.42 22.42
CA GLU A 207 -1.61 6.59 23.22
C GLU A 207 -0.10 6.78 23.40
N ARG A 208 0.64 5.70 23.72
CA ARG A 208 2.11 5.72 23.83
C ARG A 208 2.78 5.99 22.48
N TYR A 209 2.27 5.40 21.40
CA TYR A 209 2.79 5.60 20.06
C TYR A 209 2.63 7.05 19.58
N LEU A 210 1.44 7.63 19.75
CA LEU A 210 1.12 8.98 19.32
C LEU A 210 1.89 10.05 20.12
N ALA A 211 2.11 9.82 21.40
CA ALA A 211 2.97 10.69 22.21
C ALA A 211 4.39 10.80 21.64
N LYS A 212 4.91 9.72 21.03
CA LYS A 212 6.26 9.66 20.46
C LYS A 212 6.32 10.09 18.99
N ASN A 213 5.30 9.77 18.19
CA ASN A 213 5.32 9.87 16.73
C ASN A 213 4.35 10.93 16.16
N GLY A 214 3.61 11.65 17.01
CA GLY A 214 2.65 12.68 16.61
C GLY A 214 1.36 12.12 15.99
N GLN A 215 0.51 13.00 15.49
CA GLN A 215 -0.86 12.70 15.04
C GLN A 215 -0.92 12.16 13.59
N ARG A 216 -0.08 11.20 13.26
CA ARG A 216 -0.06 10.62 11.90
C ARG A 216 -1.35 9.88 11.55
N ASN A 217 -1.98 9.23 12.53
CA ASN A 217 -3.27 8.57 12.39
C ASN A 217 -4.36 9.52 11.88
N ILE A 218 -4.44 10.75 12.40
CA ILE A 218 -5.42 11.76 11.96
C ILE A 218 -5.22 12.11 10.48
N ARG A 219 -3.96 12.23 10.05
CA ARG A 219 -3.66 12.50 8.65
C ARG A 219 -4.04 11.34 7.72
N VAL A 220 -3.80 10.09 8.14
CA VAL A 220 -4.22 8.92 7.37
C VAL A 220 -5.74 8.80 7.32
N GLU A 221 -6.43 9.11 8.40
CA GLU A 221 -7.90 9.15 8.41
C GLU A 221 -8.44 10.21 7.43
N ALA A 222 -7.84 11.41 7.39
CA ALA A 222 -8.18 12.43 6.42
C ALA A 222 -7.91 12.00 4.97
N VAL A 223 -6.83 11.24 4.72
CA VAL A 223 -6.55 10.60 3.42
C VAL A 223 -7.61 9.55 3.08
N ASN A 224 -8.02 8.72 4.02
CA ASN A 224 -9.12 7.76 3.82
C ASN A 224 -10.43 8.46 3.47
N GLN A 225 -10.75 9.57 4.15
CA GLN A 225 -11.95 10.36 3.86
C GLN A 225 -11.87 10.96 2.44
N ASN A 226 -10.75 11.56 2.06
CA ASN A 226 -10.52 12.06 0.70
C ASN A 226 -10.65 10.93 -0.35
N THR A 227 -10.23 9.71 -0.03
CA THR A 227 -10.39 8.52 -0.89
C THR A 227 -11.86 8.15 -1.07
N ARG A 228 -12.66 8.15 0.00
CA ARG A 228 -14.11 7.88 -0.03
C ARG A 228 -14.85 8.89 -0.90
N GLU A 229 -14.55 10.16 -0.69
CA GLU A 229 -15.11 11.28 -1.47
C GLU A 229 -14.73 11.19 -2.95
N PHE A 230 -13.45 10.90 -3.24
CA PHE A 230 -12.99 10.71 -4.60
C PHE A 230 -13.75 9.57 -5.30
N CYS A 231 -13.87 8.41 -4.66
CA CYS A 231 -14.58 7.26 -5.24
C CYS A 231 -16.06 7.58 -5.49
N SER A 232 -16.75 8.19 -4.52
CA SER A 232 -18.14 8.58 -4.65
C SER A 232 -18.37 9.57 -5.80
N ASN A 233 -17.51 10.60 -5.90
CA ASN A 233 -17.66 11.67 -6.89
C ASN A 233 -17.27 11.24 -8.32
N ASN A 234 -16.55 10.13 -8.47
CA ASN A 234 -16.02 9.69 -9.76
C ASN A 234 -16.52 8.31 -10.21
N GLY A 235 -17.47 7.72 -9.47
CA GLY A 235 -18.02 6.40 -9.79
C GLY A 235 -16.98 5.28 -9.76
N VAL A 236 -15.92 5.41 -8.95
CA VAL A 236 -14.91 4.37 -8.77
C VAL A 236 -15.33 3.45 -7.64
N LYS A 237 -15.22 2.14 -7.87
CA LYS A 237 -15.55 1.14 -6.83
C LYS A 237 -14.63 1.29 -5.63
N LEU A 238 -15.23 1.35 -4.44
CA LEU A 238 -14.54 1.43 -3.15
C LEU A 238 -14.65 0.13 -2.37
N ILE A 239 -13.53 -0.37 -1.86
CA ILE A 239 -13.51 -1.35 -0.76
C ILE A 239 -13.06 -0.60 0.50
N ASP A 240 -13.98 -0.26 1.38
CA ASP A 240 -13.68 0.50 2.60
C ASP A 240 -13.07 -0.41 3.68
N LEU A 241 -11.82 -0.86 3.46
CA LEU A 241 -11.14 -1.78 4.37
C LEU A 241 -10.96 -1.20 5.77
N ASP A 242 -10.79 0.13 5.91
CA ASP A 242 -10.69 0.79 7.21
C ASP A 242 -11.94 0.55 8.07
N LYS A 243 -13.12 0.64 7.46
CA LYS A 243 -14.39 0.32 8.15
C LYS A 243 -14.62 -1.19 8.31
N LEU A 244 -14.26 -1.98 7.28
CA LEU A 244 -14.52 -3.42 7.28
C LEU A 244 -13.64 -4.18 8.28
N VAL A 245 -12.39 -3.75 8.48
CA VAL A 245 -11.48 -4.31 9.51
C VAL A 245 -11.90 -3.84 10.91
N ASN A 246 -12.78 -2.82 10.98
CA ASN A 246 -13.33 -2.28 12.21
C ASN A 246 -12.25 -1.82 13.22
N ARG A 247 -11.07 -1.44 12.72
CA ARG A 247 -9.93 -0.90 13.49
C ARG A 247 -9.51 -1.75 14.70
N ASP A 248 -9.88 -3.04 14.73
CA ASP A 248 -9.62 -3.94 15.85
C ASP A 248 -8.11 -4.09 16.10
N PRO A 249 -7.61 -3.72 17.30
CA PRO A 249 -6.20 -3.78 17.63
C PRO A 249 -5.55 -5.15 17.41
N ARG A 250 -6.30 -6.24 17.51
CA ARG A 250 -5.82 -7.62 17.32
C ARG A 250 -5.24 -7.90 15.92
N TYR A 251 -5.53 -7.04 14.94
CA TYR A 251 -5.11 -7.22 13.55
C TYR A 251 -3.85 -6.46 13.16
N PHE A 252 -3.27 -5.68 14.06
CA PHE A 252 -2.15 -4.79 13.76
C PHE A 252 -0.99 -5.02 14.73
N TYR A 253 0.25 -4.91 14.24
CA TYR A 253 1.42 -4.87 15.12
C TYR A 253 1.87 -3.44 15.44
N ASP A 254 1.43 -2.48 14.66
CA ASP A 254 1.53 -1.05 14.94
C ASP A 254 0.19 -0.37 14.62
N TYR A 255 0.15 0.90 14.30
CA TYR A 255 -1.10 1.60 14.10
C TYR A 255 -1.75 1.40 12.71
N PHE A 256 -1.09 0.73 11.74
CA PHE A 256 -1.65 0.46 10.41
C PHE A 256 -1.13 -0.80 9.72
N HIS A 257 -0.01 -1.37 10.15
CA HIS A 257 0.51 -2.58 9.54
C HIS A 257 -0.13 -3.83 10.14
N PHE A 258 -0.54 -4.73 9.28
CA PHE A 258 -1.12 -5.99 9.67
C PHE A 258 -0.10 -6.93 10.29
N ASN A 259 -0.48 -7.56 11.41
CA ASN A 259 0.11 -8.82 11.84
C ASN A 259 -0.46 -9.99 11.00
N PRO A 260 0.00 -11.25 11.17
CA PRO A 260 -0.50 -12.38 10.38
C PRO A 260 -2.03 -12.58 10.45
N ALA A 261 -2.65 -12.36 11.61
CA ALA A 261 -4.10 -12.47 11.77
C ALA A 261 -4.85 -11.37 11.01
N GLY A 262 -4.33 -10.14 11.04
CA GLY A 262 -4.87 -9.02 10.29
C GLY A 262 -4.74 -9.20 8.79
N ALA A 263 -3.60 -9.73 8.33
CA ALA A 263 -3.40 -10.04 6.92
C ALA A 263 -4.40 -11.09 6.42
N GLU A 264 -4.64 -12.15 7.22
CA GLU A 264 -5.65 -13.16 6.90
C GLU A 264 -7.06 -12.54 6.81
N TYR A 265 -7.44 -11.76 7.81
CA TYR A 265 -8.76 -11.13 7.84
C TYR A 265 -8.97 -10.13 6.71
N ALA A 266 -8.01 -9.25 6.48
CA ALA A 266 -8.03 -8.27 5.38
C ALA A 266 -8.07 -8.93 4.00
N GLY A 267 -7.36 -10.05 3.82
CA GLY A 267 -7.38 -10.82 2.57
C GLY A 267 -8.75 -11.39 2.25
N ARG A 268 -9.45 -11.93 3.23
CA ARG A 268 -10.85 -12.39 3.08
C ARG A 268 -11.81 -11.26 2.73
N LEU A 269 -11.64 -10.11 3.38
CA LEU A 269 -12.45 -8.92 3.08
C LEU A 269 -12.17 -8.38 1.68
N LEU A 270 -10.90 -8.35 1.26
CA LEU A 270 -10.51 -7.95 -0.10
C LEU A 270 -11.16 -8.87 -1.13
N ALA A 271 -11.06 -10.20 -0.97
CA ALA A 271 -11.69 -11.16 -1.87
C ALA A 271 -13.21 -10.93 -1.97
N LYS A 272 -13.89 -10.77 -0.82
CA LYS A 272 -15.32 -10.46 -0.79
C LYS A 272 -15.65 -9.17 -1.53
N GLY A 273 -14.86 -8.11 -1.32
CA GLY A 273 -15.05 -6.84 -2.00
C GLY A 273 -14.79 -6.89 -3.50
N LEU A 274 -13.89 -7.76 -3.96
CA LEU A 274 -13.64 -7.97 -5.38
C LEU A 274 -14.80 -8.67 -6.11
N LEU A 275 -15.62 -9.43 -5.38
CA LEU A 275 -16.77 -10.18 -5.90
C LEU A 275 -18.08 -9.40 -5.86
N ALA A 276 -18.23 -8.44 -4.99
CA ALA A 276 -19.41 -7.57 -4.91
C ALA A 276 -19.43 -6.57 -6.06
#